data_a34c8d2731d324957cf60649da7b2612
#
_entry.id   a34c8d2731d324957cf60649da7b2612
#
_cell.length_a   1.000
_cell.length_b   1.000
_cell.length_c   1.000
_cell.angle_alpha   90.00
_cell.angle_beta   90.00
_cell.angle_gamma   90.00
#
_symmetry.space_group_name_H-M   'P 1'
#
loop_
_entity.id
_entity.type
_entity.pdbx_description
1 polymer ?
#
loop_
_entity_poly.entity_id
_entity_poly.type
_entity_poly.pdbx_seq_one_letter_code
_entity_poly.pdbx_strand_id
1 'polypeptide(L)'
;MRLLPKLNPTRKGILLATWGLFMGLSLLLVTAGVFSTLVGIRAELKQLPTLVSGGITTAYYAGFLLGSWYTLRALAQVGHIRVYAALASLLSASVLVSGVYDSPIIWIIMRISTGFCYAGLYVVAESWLNGLAANTFRGRLLAVYNVVTVGAYGAGQLLVFNFDARNLTGFAFAAMIASLAVIPVAMSEQAATPSVDNHEHITLRELARVVPTGVGTILLVGLAHGGMLGMAVIYATREGLSNGRIGVLVAAVQLGGMALTWPISSASDDIDRRVIGLLITLGAIVMSVVMLYQPASSNWTIVLLFIIGGFSFPLYAVAGAYTNDWVSPEQMGAAASQLVTLYGLGAMVGPLAAAPFLDILGTDGYAWSIIAFHATV
;
A
#
# COMPACT_ATOMS: atom_id res chain seq x y z
N MET A 1 0.33 -26.92 33.15
CA MET A 1 -0.60 -26.58 32.09
C MET A 1 -1.79 -25.85 32.71
N ARG A 2 -1.67 -24.52 32.86
CA ARG A 2 -2.75 -23.66 33.41
C ARG A 2 -3.55 -23.13 32.22
N LEU A 3 -4.79 -23.59 32.09
CA LEU A 3 -5.79 -23.03 31.20
C LEU A 3 -6.08 -21.58 31.67
N LEU A 4 -5.55 -20.61 30.96
CA LEU A 4 -5.92 -19.22 31.18
C LEU A 4 -7.41 -19.07 30.81
N PRO A 5 -8.24 -18.42 31.63
CA PRO A 5 -9.64 -18.22 31.32
C PRO A 5 -9.75 -17.37 30.04
N LYS A 6 -10.62 -17.79 29.10
CA LYS A 6 -11.03 -16.98 27.95
C LYS A 6 -11.70 -15.73 28.50
N LEU A 7 -10.94 -14.64 28.64
CA LEU A 7 -11.47 -13.34 28.97
C LEU A 7 -12.42 -12.93 27.84
N ASN A 8 -13.70 -12.74 28.17
CA ASN A 8 -14.60 -11.97 27.31
C ASN A 8 -14.05 -10.55 27.25
N PRO A 9 -13.42 -10.10 26.16
CA PRO A 9 -12.73 -8.81 26.17
C PRO A 9 -13.78 -7.71 26.14
N THR A 10 -13.88 -6.96 27.22
CA THR A 10 -14.60 -5.69 27.23
C THR A 10 -13.97 -4.77 26.17
N ARG A 11 -14.76 -3.84 25.57
CA ARG A 11 -14.26 -2.86 24.59
C ARG A 11 -12.96 -2.16 25.03
N LYS A 12 -12.83 -1.86 26.34
CA LYS A 12 -11.62 -1.27 26.93
C LYS A 12 -10.42 -2.23 26.87
N GLY A 13 -10.62 -3.52 27.11
CA GLY A 13 -9.54 -4.52 27.07
C GLY A 13 -8.93 -4.70 25.68
N ILE A 14 -9.77 -4.69 24.61
CA ILE A 14 -9.29 -4.79 23.23
C ILE A 14 -8.48 -3.54 22.83
N LEU A 15 -8.97 -2.35 23.18
CA LEU A 15 -8.26 -1.09 22.90
C LEU A 15 -6.90 -1.05 23.65
N LEU A 16 -6.86 -1.52 24.90
CA LEU A 16 -5.62 -1.61 25.69
C LEU A 16 -4.66 -2.65 25.12
N ALA A 17 -5.15 -3.75 24.54
CA ALA A 17 -4.30 -4.76 23.91
C ALA A 17 -3.77 -4.39 22.52
N THR A 18 -4.40 -3.41 21.84
CA THR A 18 -4.05 -3.03 20.46
C THR A 18 -3.41 -1.66 20.31
N TRP A 19 -3.43 -0.81 21.37
CA TRP A 19 -2.91 0.56 21.26
C TRP A 19 -1.45 0.64 20.82
N GLY A 20 -0.60 -0.22 21.39
CA GLY A 20 0.82 -0.22 21.05
C GLY A 20 1.08 -0.64 19.60
N LEU A 21 0.32 -1.61 19.09
CA LEU A 21 0.38 -2.03 17.70
C LEU A 21 -0.06 -0.89 16.77
N PHE A 22 -1.21 -0.24 17.04
CA PHE A 22 -1.69 0.86 16.21
C PHE A 22 -0.76 2.06 16.26
N MET A 23 -0.22 2.41 17.42
CA MET A 23 0.73 3.51 17.56
C MET A 23 2.04 3.21 16.82
N GLY A 24 2.60 2.01 17.00
CA GLY A 24 3.81 1.58 16.29
C GLY A 24 3.61 1.55 14.79
N LEU A 25 2.49 0.98 14.33
CA LEU A 25 2.15 0.94 12.91
C LEU A 25 1.96 2.34 12.32
N SER A 26 1.29 3.26 13.06
CA SER A 26 1.14 4.66 12.62
C SER A 26 2.49 5.33 12.40
N LEU A 27 3.43 5.18 13.32
CA LEU A 27 4.78 5.73 13.20
C LEU A 27 5.53 5.17 11.99
N LEU A 28 5.43 3.84 11.75
CA LEU A 28 6.05 3.21 10.58
C LEU A 28 5.42 3.69 9.28
N LEU A 29 4.12 3.93 9.23
CA LEU A 29 3.45 4.39 8.03
C LEU A 29 3.66 5.88 7.76
N VAL A 30 3.80 6.70 8.81
CA VAL A 30 4.34 8.06 8.66
C VAL A 30 5.74 8.01 8.05
N THR A 31 6.62 7.12 8.53
CA THR A 31 7.94 6.89 7.91
C THR A 31 7.81 6.53 6.43
N ALA A 32 6.89 5.63 6.09
CA ALA A 32 6.65 5.22 4.70
C ALA A 32 6.26 6.38 3.80
N GLY A 33 5.32 7.23 4.26
CA GLY A 33 4.86 8.41 3.53
C GLY A 33 5.98 9.43 3.30
N VAL A 34 6.74 9.76 4.35
CA VAL A 34 7.90 10.66 4.25
C VAL A 34 8.94 10.09 3.29
N PHE A 35 9.38 8.85 3.52
CA PHE A 35 10.48 8.23 2.79
C PHE A 35 10.17 8.03 1.31
N SER A 36 8.98 7.48 0.98
CA SER A 36 8.62 7.23 -0.43
C SER A 36 8.56 8.52 -1.25
N THR A 37 8.04 9.60 -0.66
CA THR A 37 7.95 10.90 -1.32
C THR A 37 9.33 11.55 -1.47
N LEU A 38 10.17 11.53 -0.42
CA LEU A 38 11.53 12.09 -0.48
C LEU A 38 12.42 11.37 -1.51
N VAL A 39 12.36 10.04 -1.58
CA VAL A 39 13.12 9.28 -2.59
C VAL A 39 12.69 9.64 -4.00
N GLY A 40 11.37 9.75 -4.25
CA GLY A 40 10.85 10.14 -5.56
C GLY A 40 11.29 11.55 -5.97
N ILE A 41 11.18 12.54 -5.06
CA ILE A 41 11.64 13.91 -5.31
C ILE A 41 13.16 13.94 -5.56
N ARG A 42 13.95 13.23 -4.72
CA ARG A 42 15.42 13.20 -4.86
C ARG A 42 15.85 12.53 -6.17
N ALA A 43 15.17 11.48 -6.60
CA ALA A 43 15.43 10.82 -7.87
C ALA A 43 15.25 11.79 -9.05
N GLU A 44 14.19 12.59 -9.04
CA GLU A 44 13.91 13.57 -10.07
C GLU A 44 14.89 14.75 -10.02
N LEU A 45 15.22 15.27 -8.82
CA LEU A 45 16.23 16.32 -8.64
C LEU A 45 17.62 15.92 -9.14
N LYS A 46 17.92 14.60 -9.15
CA LYS A 46 19.14 14.03 -9.72
C LYS A 46 19.04 13.74 -11.22
N GLN A 47 17.90 14.10 -11.83
CA GLN A 47 17.65 13.90 -13.26
C GLN A 47 17.88 12.43 -13.69
N LEU A 48 17.47 11.47 -12.84
CA LEU A 48 17.56 10.07 -13.19
C LEU A 48 16.60 9.76 -14.36
N PRO A 49 16.98 8.87 -15.29
CA PRO A 49 16.06 8.38 -16.30
C PRO A 49 14.77 7.85 -15.66
N THR A 50 13.61 8.12 -16.25
CA THR A 50 12.30 7.73 -15.70
C THR A 50 12.22 6.22 -15.45
N LEU A 51 12.84 5.44 -16.33
CA LEU A 51 12.93 3.98 -16.17
C LEU A 51 13.69 3.58 -14.90
N VAL A 52 14.74 4.32 -14.52
CA VAL A 52 15.49 4.08 -13.28
C VAL A 52 14.63 4.44 -12.06
N SER A 53 13.93 5.57 -12.10
CA SER A 53 13.00 5.99 -11.04
C SER A 53 11.84 5.02 -10.89
N GLY A 54 11.29 4.52 -12.01
CA GLY A 54 10.32 3.43 -12.04
C GLY A 54 10.88 2.14 -11.43
N GLY A 55 12.13 1.79 -11.77
CA GLY A 55 12.84 0.64 -11.23
C GLY A 55 13.04 0.71 -9.70
N ILE A 56 13.31 1.90 -9.16
CA ILE A 56 13.40 2.12 -7.70
C ILE A 56 12.04 1.83 -7.03
N THR A 57 10.93 2.21 -7.65
CA THR A 57 9.58 1.91 -7.13
C THR A 57 9.23 0.43 -7.31
N THR A 58 9.54 -0.16 -8.46
CA THR A 58 9.40 -1.61 -8.74
C THR A 58 10.16 -2.45 -7.69
N ALA A 59 11.36 -2.04 -7.33
CA ALA A 59 12.17 -2.71 -6.33
C ALA A 59 11.48 -2.81 -4.96
N TYR A 60 10.71 -1.78 -4.57
CA TYR A 60 9.88 -1.84 -3.37
C TYR A 60 8.83 -2.95 -3.45
N TYR A 61 8.10 -3.06 -4.55
CA TYR A 61 7.07 -4.10 -4.70
C TYR A 61 7.69 -5.50 -4.79
N ALA A 62 8.87 -5.65 -5.41
CA ALA A 62 9.60 -6.91 -5.40
C ALA A 62 9.96 -7.34 -3.96
N GLY A 63 10.49 -6.42 -3.16
CA GLY A 63 10.75 -6.65 -1.74
C GLY A 63 9.48 -6.98 -0.96
N PHE A 64 8.37 -6.28 -1.26
CA PHE A 64 7.07 -6.51 -0.62
C PHE A 64 6.56 -7.94 -0.86
N LEU A 65 6.65 -8.47 -2.08
CA LEU A 65 6.29 -9.85 -2.38
C LEU A 65 7.17 -10.85 -1.60
N LEU A 66 8.47 -10.63 -1.55
CA LEU A 66 9.38 -11.48 -0.78
C LEU A 66 9.07 -11.47 0.72
N GLY A 67 8.81 -10.29 1.28
CA GLY A 67 8.48 -10.11 2.69
C GLY A 67 7.18 -10.80 3.09
N SER A 68 6.15 -10.75 2.24
CA SER A 68 4.87 -11.39 2.51
C SER A 68 5.00 -12.92 2.64
N TRP A 69 5.87 -13.55 1.85
CA TRP A 69 6.08 -15.01 1.90
C TRP A 69 6.95 -15.45 3.08
N TYR A 70 7.98 -14.66 3.42
CA TYR A 70 8.95 -15.06 4.44
C TYR A 70 8.44 -14.81 5.87
N THR A 71 7.68 -13.74 6.09
CA THR A 71 7.33 -13.28 7.45
C THR A 71 6.46 -14.27 8.21
N LEU A 72 5.54 -14.99 7.55
CA LEU A 72 4.72 -16.01 8.22
C LEU A 72 5.57 -17.11 8.87
N ARG A 73 6.65 -17.53 8.21
CA ARG A 73 7.60 -18.51 8.75
C ARG A 73 8.36 -17.95 9.95
N ALA A 74 8.81 -16.70 9.85
CA ALA A 74 9.50 -16.02 10.95
C ALA A 74 8.58 -15.84 12.17
N LEU A 75 7.32 -15.46 11.97
CA LEU A 75 6.33 -15.33 13.04
C LEU A 75 6.13 -16.62 13.82
N ALA A 76 6.04 -17.76 13.12
CA ALA A 76 5.87 -19.07 13.74
C ALA A 76 7.08 -19.46 14.60
N GLN A 77 8.29 -18.99 14.28
CA GLN A 77 9.52 -19.34 14.98
C GLN A 77 9.83 -18.44 16.18
N VAL A 78 9.68 -17.10 16.03
CA VAL A 78 10.18 -16.14 17.03
C VAL A 78 9.12 -15.22 17.62
N GLY A 79 7.89 -15.23 17.09
CA GLY A 79 6.75 -14.47 17.59
C GLY A 79 6.69 -13.03 17.09
N HIS A 80 5.54 -12.36 17.33
CA HIS A 80 5.17 -11.08 16.73
C HIS A 80 6.10 -9.93 17.11
N ILE A 81 6.39 -9.73 18.40
CA ILE A 81 7.17 -8.58 18.88
C ILE A 81 8.60 -8.61 18.35
N ARG A 82 9.24 -9.79 18.33
CA ARG A 82 10.62 -9.92 17.85
C ARG A 82 10.73 -9.71 16.35
N VAL A 83 9.79 -10.26 15.56
CA VAL A 83 9.73 -10.02 14.11
C VAL A 83 9.47 -8.56 13.82
N TYR A 84 8.51 -7.92 14.53
CA TYR A 84 8.23 -6.50 14.37
C TYR A 84 9.48 -5.65 14.64
N ALA A 85 10.15 -5.86 15.76
CA ALA A 85 11.35 -5.10 16.14
C ALA A 85 12.49 -5.26 15.13
N ALA A 86 12.74 -6.49 14.66
CA ALA A 86 13.76 -6.75 13.64
C ALA A 86 13.46 -6.03 12.33
N LEU A 87 12.21 -6.10 11.85
CA LEU A 87 11.78 -5.45 10.62
C LEU A 87 11.82 -3.91 10.74
N ALA A 88 11.36 -3.34 11.85
CA ALA A 88 11.40 -1.90 12.09
C ALA A 88 12.84 -1.37 12.18
N SER A 89 13.75 -2.13 12.80
CA SER A 89 15.19 -1.79 12.86
C SER A 89 15.84 -1.84 11.48
N LEU A 90 15.57 -2.88 10.69
CA LEU A 90 16.06 -3.01 9.32
C LEU A 90 15.50 -1.89 8.42
N LEU A 91 14.21 -1.54 8.59
CA LEU A 91 13.58 -0.43 7.90
C LEU A 91 14.27 0.89 8.21
N SER A 92 14.49 1.20 9.49
CA SER A 92 15.18 2.41 9.93
C SER A 92 16.57 2.53 9.31
N ALA A 93 17.37 1.45 9.37
CA ALA A 93 18.69 1.41 8.75
C ALA A 93 18.63 1.64 7.22
N SER A 94 17.68 0.98 6.54
CA SER A 94 17.51 1.12 5.09
C SER A 94 17.14 2.54 4.66
N VAL A 95 16.25 3.20 5.43
CA VAL A 95 15.85 4.60 5.20
C VAL A 95 17.05 5.52 5.38
N LEU A 96 17.85 5.34 6.45
CA LEU A 96 19.02 6.17 6.72
C LEU A 96 20.09 6.00 5.64
N VAL A 97 20.40 4.76 5.26
CA VAL A 97 21.36 4.45 4.18
C VAL A 97 20.95 5.11 2.87
N SER A 98 19.66 5.10 2.54
CA SER A 98 19.13 5.78 1.35
C SER A 98 19.34 7.30 1.39
N GLY A 99 19.32 7.89 2.59
CA GLY A 99 19.59 9.33 2.77
C GLY A 99 21.08 9.71 2.67
N VAL A 100 21.96 8.80 3.09
CA VAL A 100 23.41 9.02 3.12
C VAL A 100 24.03 8.84 1.74
N TYR A 101 23.59 7.84 0.99
CA TYR A 101 24.20 7.48 -0.29
C TYR A 101 23.32 7.89 -1.48
N ASP A 102 23.88 8.68 -2.37
CA ASP A 102 23.25 9.18 -3.60
C ASP A 102 23.54 8.23 -4.79
N SER A 103 23.18 6.96 -4.66
CA SER A 103 23.41 5.94 -5.69
C SER A 103 22.10 5.22 -6.05
N PRO A 104 21.69 5.19 -7.32
CA PRO A 104 20.50 4.46 -7.76
C PRO A 104 20.54 2.96 -7.39
N ILE A 105 21.73 2.33 -7.46
CA ILE A 105 21.89 0.92 -7.10
C ILE A 105 21.61 0.72 -5.61
N ILE A 106 22.17 1.58 -4.75
CA ILE A 106 21.92 1.51 -3.31
C ILE A 106 20.44 1.75 -3.03
N TRP A 107 19.81 2.71 -3.71
CA TRP A 107 18.37 2.96 -3.55
C TRP A 107 17.53 1.75 -3.96
N ILE A 108 17.84 1.07 -5.06
CA ILE A 108 17.15 -0.17 -5.46
C ILE A 108 17.27 -1.23 -4.36
N ILE A 109 18.47 -1.47 -3.83
CA ILE A 109 18.70 -2.46 -2.75
C ILE A 109 17.91 -2.07 -1.49
N MET A 110 17.97 -0.81 -1.08
CA MET A 110 17.25 -0.32 0.09
C MET A 110 15.73 -0.32 -0.12
N ARG A 111 15.25 -0.13 -1.34
CA ARG A 111 13.82 -0.24 -1.66
C ARG A 111 13.34 -1.68 -1.59
N ILE A 112 14.13 -2.66 -2.04
CA ILE A 112 13.83 -4.09 -1.80
C ILE A 112 13.74 -4.36 -0.30
N SER A 113 14.73 -3.89 0.47
CA SER A 113 14.75 -4.05 1.93
C SER A 113 13.53 -3.40 2.61
N THR A 114 13.20 -2.16 2.26
CA THR A 114 12.03 -1.47 2.84
C THR A 114 10.71 -2.10 2.44
N GLY A 115 10.57 -2.55 1.18
CA GLY A 115 9.40 -3.31 0.74
C GLY A 115 9.20 -4.59 1.53
N PHE A 116 10.29 -5.35 1.71
CA PHE A 116 10.31 -6.57 2.55
C PHE A 116 9.86 -6.26 3.99
N CYS A 117 10.40 -5.20 4.59
CA CYS A 117 10.03 -4.79 5.94
C CYS A 117 8.54 -4.41 6.04
N TYR A 118 8.03 -3.59 5.13
CA TYR A 118 6.61 -3.18 5.18
C TYR A 118 5.65 -4.33 4.99
N ALA A 119 5.91 -5.23 4.04
CA ALA A 119 5.09 -6.43 3.87
C ALA A 119 5.07 -7.26 5.16
N GLY A 120 6.24 -7.48 5.75
CA GLY A 120 6.35 -8.20 7.00
C GLY A 120 5.61 -7.53 8.16
N LEU A 121 5.70 -6.21 8.27
CA LEU A 121 5.01 -5.43 9.31
C LEU A 121 3.49 -5.47 9.14
N TYR A 122 2.96 -5.46 7.90
CA TYR A 122 1.54 -5.68 7.64
C TYR A 122 1.11 -7.10 8.05
N VAL A 123 1.88 -8.13 7.69
CA VAL A 123 1.60 -9.52 8.09
C VAL A 123 1.60 -9.66 9.61
N VAL A 124 2.56 -9.05 10.31
CA VAL A 124 2.60 -9.04 11.79
C VAL A 124 1.35 -8.40 12.36
N ALA A 125 0.97 -7.20 11.85
CA ALA A 125 -0.17 -6.46 12.35
C ALA A 125 -1.49 -7.21 12.12
N GLU A 126 -1.73 -7.71 10.92
CA GLU A 126 -2.94 -8.45 10.57
C GLU A 126 -3.05 -9.77 11.34
N SER A 127 -1.95 -10.50 11.47
CA SER A 127 -1.90 -11.72 12.27
C SER A 127 -2.22 -11.45 13.75
N TRP A 128 -1.66 -10.36 14.30
CA TRP A 128 -1.92 -9.95 15.69
C TRP A 128 -3.38 -9.57 15.90
N LEU A 129 -3.94 -8.73 15.02
CA LEU A 129 -5.33 -8.29 15.10
C LEU A 129 -6.32 -9.46 14.95
N ASN A 130 -6.02 -10.40 14.05
CA ASN A 130 -6.83 -11.60 13.86
C ASN A 130 -6.80 -12.52 15.09
N GLY A 131 -5.68 -12.60 15.79
CA GLY A 131 -5.55 -13.38 17.04
C GLY A 131 -6.30 -12.80 18.23
N LEU A 132 -6.53 -11.47 18.26
CA LEU A 132 -7.23 -10.79 19.34
C LEU A 132 -8.74 -10.67 19.14
N ALA A 133 -9.22 -10.72 17.89
CA ALA A 133 -10.61 -10.42 17.55
C ALA A 133 -11.52 -11.64 17.63
N ALA A 134 -12.49 -11.64 18.56
CA ALA A 134 -13.71 -12.44 18.40
C ALA A 134 -14.45 -11.98 17.13
N ASN A 135 -15.11 -12.89 16.41
CA ASN A 135 -15.76 -12.64 15.11
C ASN A 135 -16.69 -11.39 15.08
N THR A 136 -17.31 -11.04 16.21
CA THR A 136 -18.21 -9.90 16.36
C THR A 136 -17.52 -8.52 16.29
N PHE A 137 -16.22 -8.42 16.57
CA PHE A 137 -15.48 -7.16 16.58
C PHE A 137 -14.44 -7.04 15.46
N ARG A 138 -14.17 -8.13 14.74
CA ARG A 138 -13.13 -8.21 13.71
C ARG A 138 -13.31 -7.16 12.61
N GLY A 139 -14.51 -6.98 12.10
CA GLY A 139 -14.79 -5.99 11.05
C GLY A 139 -14.50 -4.55 11.49
N ARG A 140 -14.86 -4.18 12.73
CA ARG A 140 -14.58 -2.83 13.26
C ARG A 140 -13.10 -2.60 13.49
N LEU A 141 -12.39 -3.63 13.97
CA LEU A 141 -10.95 -3.53 14.21
C LEU A 141 -10.17 -3.36 12.90
N LEU A 142 -10.56 -4.09 11.86
CA LEU A 142 -10.00 -3.96 10.51
C LEU A 142 -10.35 -2.60 9.87
N ALA A 143 -11.53 -2.05 10.13
CA ALA A 143 -11.88 -0.70 9.67
C ALA A 143 -10.98 0.37 10.32
N VAL A 144 -10.75 0.29 11.64
CA VAL A 144 -9.80 1.17 12.35
C VAL A 144 -8.39 1.00 11.79
N TYR A 145 -7.96 -0.25 11.57
CA TYR A 145 -6.67 -0.56 10.96
C TYR A 145 -6.50 0.14 9.60
N ASN A 146 -7.50 0.06 8.72
CA ASN A 146 -7.45 0.73 7.42
C ASN A 146 -7.37 2.25 7.53
N VAL A 147 -8.19 2.86 8.41
CA VAL A 147 -8.14 4.32 8.64
C VAL A 147 -6.78 4.74 9.18
N VAL A 148 -6.23 4.00 10.13
CA VAL A 148 -4.90 4.27 10.71
C VAL A 148 -3.82 4.12 9.65
N THR A 149 -3.86 3.06 8.84
CA THR A 149 -2.82 2.80 7.84
C THR A 149 -2.80 3.87 6.75
N VAL A 150 -3.94 4.19 6.14
CA VAL A 150 -4.02 5.19 5.08
C VAL A 150 -3.79 6.60 5.63
N GLY A 151 -4.39 6.91 6.80
CA GLY A 151 -4.25 8.22 7.44
C GLY A 151 -2.81 8.52 7.87
N ALA A 152 -2.13 7.57 8.48
CA ALA A 152 -0.74 7.73 8.90
C ALA A 152 0.21 7.85 7.71
N TYR A 153 0.00 7.05 6.66
CA TYR A 153 0.79 7.16 5.43
C TYR A 153 0.59 8.53 4.77
N GLY A 154 -0.65 8.98 4.61
CA GLY A 154 -0.97 10.31 4.08
C GLY A 154 -0.40 11.45 4.93
N ALA A 155 -0.47 11.35 6.27
CA ALA A 155 0.18 12.31 7.17
C ALA A 155 1.69 12.38 6.93
N GLY A 156 2.35 11.24 6.72
CA GLY A 156 3.76 11.19 6.35
C GLY A 156 4.05 11.93 5.05
N GLN A 157 3.22 11.77 4.02
CA GLN A 157 3.36 12.48 2.75
C GLN A 157 3.23 14.00 2.94
N LEU A 158 2.30 14.44 3.79
CA LEU A 158 2.12 15.87 4.09
C LEU A 158 3.32 16.44 4.86
N LEU A 159 3.95 15.67 5.76
CA LEU A 159 5.12 16.14 6.53
C LEU A 159 6.33 16.48 5.66
N VAL A 160 6.37 16.02 4.41
CA VAL A 160 7.49 16.28 3.49
C VAL A 160 7.71 17.77 3.22
N PHE A 161 6.68 18.62 3.39
CA PHE A 161 6.83 20.07 3.22
C PHE A 161 7.91 20.69 4.13
N ASN A 162 8.21 20.04 5.28
CA ASN A 162 9.21 20.53 6.23
C ASN A 162 10.66 20.17 5.84
N PHE A 163 10.85 19.38 4.79
CA PHE A 163 12.15 18.80 4.46
C PHE A 163 12.59 19.16 3.04
N ASP A 164 13.88 19.50 2.88
CA ASP A 164 14.50 19.51 1.57
C ASP A 164 15.01 18.10 1.23
N ALA A 165 14.52 17.54 0.13
CA ALA A 165 14.89 16.21 -0.32
C ALA A 165 16.40 16.07 -0.69
N ARG A 166 17.12 17.20 -0.89
CA ARG A 166 18.57 17.21 -1.11
C ARG A 166 19.35 16.87 0.16
N ASN A 167 18.77 17.11 1.33
CA ASN A 167 19.43 16.98 2.63
C ASN A 167 19.13 15.63 3.27
N LEU A 168 19.99 15.24 4.22
CA LEU A 168 19.81 14.02 5.01
C LEU A 168 18.66 14.15 6.03
N THR A 169 18.29 15.37 6.42
CA THR A 169 17.39 15.65 7.55
C THR A 169 16.06 14.93 7.50
N GLY A 170 15.38 14.91 6.34
CA GLY A 170 14.11 14.20 6.17
C GLY A 170 14.24 12.68 6.28
N PHE A 171 15.33 12.12 5.76
CA PHE A 171 15.61 10.68 5.87
C PHE A 171 15.98 10.28 7.31
N ALA A 172 16.78 11.11 8.00
CA ALA A 172 17.13 10.90 9.40
C ALA A 172 15.89 10.99 10.29
N PHE A 173 15.00 11.95 10.06
CA PHE A 173 13.72 12.07 10.75
C PHE A 173 12.87 10.81 10.55
N ALA A 174 12.72 10.35 9.32
CA ALA A 174 11.96 9.14 9.00
C ALA A 174 12.57 7.89 9.68
N ALA A 175 13.89 7.74 9.64
CA ALA A 175 14.60 6.64 10.32
C ALA A 175 14.43 6.69 11.84
N MET A 176 14.45 7.89 12.43
CA MET A 176 14.20 8.07 13.87
C MET A 176 12.78 7.64 14.25
N ILE A 177 11.77 8.06 13.49
CA ILE A 177 10.37 7.65 13.75
C ILE A 177 10.23 6.13 13.62
N ALA A 178 10.86 5.50 12.61
CA ALA A 178 10.84 4.05 12.45
C ALA A 178 11.46 3.32 13.66
N SER A 179 12.54 3.86 14.22
CA SER A 179 13.16 3.32 15.44
C SER A 179 12.25 3.48 16.66
N LEU A 180 11.61 4.64 16.83
CA LEU A 180 10.68 4.91 17.94
C LEU A 180 9.42 4.04 17.87
N ALA A 181 9.03 3.58 16.67
CA ALA A 181 7.87 2.73 16.48
C ALA A 181 7.97 1.36 17.19
N VAL A 182 9.18 0.94 17.56
CA VAL A 182 9.41 -0.31 18.31
C VAL A 182 8.92 -0.18 19.76
N ILE A 183 9.03 1.01 20.34
CA ILE A 183 8.77 1.24 21.78
C ILE A 183 7.34 0.81 22.19
N PRO A 184 6.26 1.35 21.55
CA PRO A 184 4.90 1.02 21.96
C PRO A 184 4.58 -0.47 21.76
N VAL A 185 5.18 -1.12 20.76
CA VAL A 185 4.97 -2.54 20.51
C VAL A 185 5.73 -3.42 21.52
N ALA A 186 6.95 -3.03 21.89
CA ALA A 186 7.73 -3.73 22.90
C ALA A 186 7.08 -3.67 24.30
N MET A 187 6.30 -2.61 24.57
CA MET A 187 5.55 -2.43 25.83
C MET A 187 4.18 -3.13 25.81
N SER A 188 3.77 -3.72 24.68
CA SER A 188 2.49 -4.42 24.55
C SER A 188 2.57 -5.86 25.04
N GLU A 189 1.43 -6.41 25.48
CA GLU A 189 1.33 -7.83 25.81
C GLU A 189 1.47 -8.67 24.52
N GLN A 190 2.11 -9.85 24.64
CA GLN A 190 2.31 -10.76 23.52
C GLN A 190 0.96 -11.27 22.99
N ALA A 191 0.74 -11.13 21.67
CA ALA A 191 -0.34 -11.84 20.99
C ALA A 191 -0.06 -13.36 20.96
N ALA A 192 -1.12 -14.15 20.99
CA ALA A 192 -1.01 -15.59 20.78
C ALA A 192 -0.37 -15.89 19.40
N THR A 193 0.47 -16.91 19.33
CA THR A 193 1.00 -17.39 18.03
C THR A 193 -0.16 -17.83 17.14
N PRO A 194 -0.17 -17.42 15.85
CA PRO A 194 -1.22 -17.84 14.94
C PRO A 194 -1.24 -19.36 14.81
N SER A 195 -2.43 -19.95 14.90
CA SER A 195 -2.65 -21.32 14.45
C SER A 195 -2.62 -21.31 12.92
N VAL A 196 -1.81 -22.18 12.33
CA VAL A 196 -1.86 -22.42 10.89
C VAL A 196 -3.12 -23.27 10.65
N ASP A 197 -4.23 -22.63 10.30
CA ASP A 197 -5.42 -23.36 9.87
C ASP A 197 -5.13 -24.00 8.50
N ASN A 198 -5.41 -25.30 8.42
CA ASN A 198 -5.38 -26.04 7.15
C ASN A 198 -6.61 -25.62 6.32
N HIS A 199 -6.48 -24.50 5.59
CA HIS A 199 -7.46 -24.15 4.56
C HIS A 199 -7.26 -25.07 3.33
N GLU A 200 -8.36 -25.40 2.65
CA GLU A 200 -8.26 -26.04 1.34
C GLU A 200 -7.42 -25.17 0.40
N HIS A 201 -6.41 -25.78 -0.22
CA HIS A 201 -5.52 -25.09 -1.12
C HIS A 201 -6.19 -24.94 -2.49
N ILE A 202 -6.20 -23.71 -3.02
CA ILE A 202 -6.45 -23.45 -4.44
C ILE A 202 -5.18 -22.88 -5.05
N THR A 203 -4.71 -23.47 -6.14
CA THR A 203 -3.55 -22.95 -6.85
C THR A 203 -3.96 -21.79 -7.78
N LEU A 204 -3.01 -20.91 -8.10
CA LEU A 204 -3.26 -19.81 -9.04
C LEU A 204 -3.78 -20.31 -10.39
N ARG A 205 -3.28 -21.45 -10.87
CA ARG A 205 -3.71 -22.05 -12.14
C ARG A 205 -5.17 -22.52 -12.09
N GLU A 206 -5.59 -23.09 -10.98
CA GLU A 206 -6.99 -23.51 -10.75
C GLU A 206 -7.89 -22.28 -10.65
N LEU A 207 -7.50 -21.28 -9.87
CA LEU A 207 -8.24 -20.04 -9.74
C LEU A 207 -8.42 -19.33 -11.10
N ALA A 208 -7.36 -19.28 -11.91
CA ALA A 208 -7.42 -18.71 -13.27
C ALA A 208 -8.31 -19.51 -14.24
N ARG A 209 -8.52 -20.80 -14.01
CA ARG A 209 -9.46 -21.61 -14.80
C ARG A 209 -10.91 -21.39 -14.39
N VAL A 210 -11.15 -21.22 -13.07
CA VAL A 210 -12.51 -21.03 -12.53
C VAL A 210 -12.98 -19.59 -12.76
N VAL A 211 -12.11 -18.59 -12.52
CA VAL A 211 -12.46 -17.16 -12.60
C VAL A 211 -11.39 -16.36 -13.35
N PRO A 212 -11.23 -16.59 -14.67
CA PRO A 212 -10.19 -15.92 -15.45
C PRO A 212 -10.32 -14.39 -15.43
N THR A 213 -11.54 -13.88 -15.49
CA THR A 213 -11.82 -12.43 -15.42
C THR A 213 -11.35 -11.83 -14.09
N GLY A 214 -11.67 -12.45 -12.95
CA GLY A 214 -11.24 -11.95 -11.65
C GLY A 214 -9.72 -11.92 -11.50
N VAL A 215 -9.04 -12.99 -11.93
CA VAL A 215 -7.57 -13.11 -11.93
C VAL A 215 -6.93 -12.05 -12.83
N GLY A 216 -7.43 -11.87 -14.05
CA GLY A 216 -6.94 -10.88 -15.00
C GLY A 216 -7.14 -9.45 -14.49
N THR A 217 -8.34 -9.14 -14.01
CA THR A 217 -8.68 -7.82 -13.46
C THR A 217 -7.77 -7.45 -12.29
N ILE A 218 -7.53 -8.35 -11.33
CA ILE A 218 -6.66 -8.05 -10.17
C ILE A 218 -5.22 -7.75 -10.60
N LEU A 219 -4.67 -8.47 -11.56
CA LEU A 219 -3.34 -8.20 -12.11
C LEU A 219 -3.27 -6.81 -12.75
N LEU A 220 -4.26 -6.46 -13.58
CA LEU A 220 -4.35 -5.18 -14.29
C LEU A 220 -4.61 -4.01 -13.32
N VAL A 221 -5.44 -4.22 -12.30
CA VAL A 221 -5.62 -3.24 -11.21
C VAL A 221 -4.32 -3.00 -10.47
N GLY A 222 -3.55 -4.05 -10.18
CA GLY A 222 -2.20 -3.91 -9.63
C GLY A 222 -1.31 -3.05 -10.51
N LEU A 223 -1.29 -3.33 -11.82
CA LEU A 223 -0.53 -2.54 -12.81
C LEU A 223 -0.92 -1.05 -12.78
N ALA A 224 -2.23 -0.76 -12.79
CA ALA A 224 -2.75 0.60 -12.75
C ALA A 224 -2.37 1.33 -11.46
N HIS A 225 -2.54 0.70 -10.30
CA HIS A 225 -2.19 1.30 -9.01
C HIS A 225 -0.68 1.51 -8.86
N GLY A 226 0.14 0.52 -9.29
CA GLY A 226 1.59 0.63 -9.25
C GLY A 226 2.10 1.79 -10.12
N GLY A 227 1.58 1.93 -11.34
CA GLY A 227 1.89 3.04 -12.25
C GLY A 227 1.44 4.39 -11.68
N MET A 228 0.19 4.47 -11.23
CA MET A 228 -0.39 5.69 -10.67
C MET A 228 0.37 6.18 -9.43
N LEU A 229 0.59 5.32 -8.44
CA LEU A 229 1.29 5.70 -7.21
C LEU A 229 2.79 5.88 -7.42
N GLY A 230 3.39 5.03 -8.27
CA GLY A 230 4.83 5.07 -8.53
C GLY A 230 5.28 6.30 -9.29
N MET A 231 4.45 6.85 -10.17
CA MET A 231 4.79 8.00 -11.00
C MET A 231 4.24 9.33 -10.46
N ALA A 232 3.33 9.32 -9.47
CA ALA A 232 2.70 10.53 -8.95
C ALA A 232 3.69 11.59 -8.46
N VAL A 233 4.71 11.17 -7.71
CA VAL A 233 5.75 12.07 -7.18
C VAL A 233 6.61 12.63 -8.32
N ILE A 234 6.97 11.80 -9.29
CA ILE A 234 7.78 12.18 -10.45
C ILE A 234 7.02 13.22 -11.29
N TYR A 235 5.75 12.94 -11.60
CA TYR A 235 4.85 13.90 -12.27
C TYR A 235 4.83 15.25 -11.57
N ALA A 236 4.52 15.24 -10.28
CA ALA A 236 4.37 16.48 -9.51
C ALA A 236 5.70 17.27 -9.36
N THR A 237 6.85 16.56 -9.30
CA THR A 237 8.17 17.19 -9.24
C THR A 237 8.56 17.80 -10.59
N ARG A 238 8.28 17.13 -11.71
CA ARG A 238 8.52 17.66 -13.07
C ARG A 238 7.69 18.90 -13.38
N GLU A 239 6.48 18.97 -12.81
CA GLU A 239 5.64 20.18 -12.86
C GLU A 239 6.17 21.33 -11.99
N GLY A 240 7.31 21.15 -11.32
CA GLY A 240 7.93 22.20 -10.50
C GLY A 240 7.17 22.53 -9.21
N LEU A 241 6.32 21.63 -8.74
CA LEU A 241 5.53 21.86 -7.54
C LEU A 241 6.39 21.82 -6.27
N SER A 242 5.98 22.60 -5.26
CA SER A 242 6.63 22.56 -3.95
C SER A 242 6.44 21.22 -3.27
N ASN A 243 7.36 20.82 -2.39
CA ASN A 243 7.30 19.56 -1.64
C ASN A 243 5.97 19.37 -0.91
N GLY A 244 5.42 20.45 -0.32
CA GLY A 244 4.12 20.43 0.33
C GLY A 244 2.98 20.09 -0.63
N ARG A 245 3.01 20.66 -1.83
CA ARG A 245 1.99 20.40 -2.84
C ARG A 245 2.11 18.99 -3.42
N ILE A 246 3.33 18.50 -3.63
CA ILE A 246 3.58 17.11 -4.01
C ILE A 246 2.95 16.14 -2.98
N GLY A 247 3.22 16.38 -1.68
CA GLY A 247 2.62 15.58 -0.61
C GLY A 247 1.10 15.59 -0.62
N VAL A 248 0.48 16.76 -0.83
CA VAL A 248 -0.99 16.89 -0.91
C VAL A 248 -1.55 16.13 -2.10
N LEU A 249 -0.94 16.23 -3.28
CA LEU A 249 -1.40 15.53 -4.50
C LEU A 249 -1.35 14.01 -4.32
N VAL A 250 -0.24 13.48 -3.79
CA VAL A 250 -0.08 12.04 -3.59
C VAL A 250 -1.01 11.53 -2.48
N ALA A 251 -1.18 12.30 -1.40
CA ALA A 251 -2.13 11.97 -0.34
C ALA A 251 -3.59 11.99 -0.85
N ALA A 252 -3.95 12.93 -1.73
CA ALA A 252 -5.30 13.04 -2.28
C ALA A 252 -5.74 11.75 -3.00
N VAL A 253 -4.85 11.14 -3.79
CA VAL A 253 -5.11 9.87 -4.48
C VAL A 253 -5.53 8.77 -3.48
N GLN A 254 -4.81 8.64 -2.38
CA GLN A 254 -5.05 7.59 -1.39
C GLN A 254 -6.27 7.90 -0.52
N LEU A 255 -6.44 9.16 -0.13
CA LEU A 255 -7.61 9.60 0.64
C LEU A 255 -8.91 9.43 -0.16
N GLY A 256 -8.86 9.67 -1.47
CA GLY A 256 -9.97 9.39 -2.37
C GLY A 256 -10.34 7.91 -2.37
N GLY A 257 -9.35 7.04 -2.51
CA GLY A 257 -9.52 5.59 -2.40
C GLY A 257 -10.16 5.18 -1.07
N MET A 258 -9.63 5.67 0.05
CA MET A 258 -10.18 5.38 1.36
C MET A 258 -11.64 5.85 1.50
N ALA A 259 -11.96 7.05 1.02
CA ALA A 259 -13.28 7.65 1.16
C ALA A 259 -14.35 6.91 0.33
N LEU A 260 -14.02 6.49 -0.89
CA LEU A 260 -14.99 5.92 -1.83
C LEU A 260 -15.01 4.38 -1.83
N THR A 261 -14.02 3.70 -1.25
CA THR A 261 -14.01 2.23 -1.23
C THR A 261 -15.24 1.65 -0.54
N TRP A 262 -15.62 2.16 0.63
CA TRP A 262 -16.78 1.63 1.35
C TRP A 262 -18.10 1.85 0.60
N PRO A 263 -18.48 3.07 0.15
CA PRO A 263 -19.74 3.26 -0.55
C PRO A 263 -19.81 2.50 -1.88
N ILE A 264 -18.70 2.43 -2.64
CA ILE A 264 -18.65 1.68 -3.91
C ILE A 264 -18.74 0.17 -3.67
N SER A 265 -18.01 -0.36 -2.69
CA SER A 265 -18.09 -1.78 -2.35
C SER A 265 -19.50 -2.17 -1.87
N SER A 266 -20.15 -1.33 -1.04
CA SER A 266 -21.53 -1.57 -0.62
C SER A 266 -22.49 -1.55 -1.81
N ALA A 267 -22.35 -0.63 -2.75
CA ALA A 267 -23.17 -0.61 -3.96
C ALA A 267 -22.96 -1.87 -4.83
N SER A 268 -21.76 -2.47 -4.80
CA SER A 268 -21.45 -3.69 -5.54
C SER A 268 -22.08 -4.96 -4.92
N ASP A 269 -22.64 -4.87 -3.73
CA ASP A 269 -23.40 -5.97 -3.12
C ASP A 269 -24.84 -6.03 -3.66
N ASP A 270 -25.40 -4.87 -4.06
CA ASP A 270 -26.78 -4.75 -4.58
C ASP A 270 -26.84 -4.72 -6.12
N ILE A 271 -25.75 -4.31 -6.78
CA ILE A 271 -25.65 -4.15 -8.24
C ILE A 271 -24.61 -5.13 -8.77
N ASP A 272 -24.80 -5.64 -10.00
CA ASP A 272 -23.80 -6.53 -10.64
C ASP A 272 -22.39 -5.93 -10.54
N ARG A 273 -21.48 -6.68 -9.95
CA ARG A 273 -20.09 -6.26 -9.69
C ARG A 273 -19.35 -5.85 -10.97
N ARG A 274 -19.69 -6.43 -12.13
CA ARG A 274 -19.12 -6.07 -13.43
C ARG A 274 -19.55 -4.68 -13.88
N VAL A 275 -20.82 -4.33 -13.61
CA VAL A 275 -21.36 -3.00 -13.94
C VAL A 275 -20.69 -1.94 -13.08
N ILE A 276 -20.57 -2.19 -11.77
CA ILE A 276 -19.85 -1.28 -10.86
C ILE A 276 -18.39 -1.15 -11.29
N GLY A 277 -17.69 -2.27 -11.57
CA GLY A 277 -16.32 -2.26 -12.06
C GLY A 277 -16.15 -1.41 -13.31
N LEU A 278 -17.03 -1.58 -14.31
CA LEU A 278 -17.03 -0.78 -15.54
C LEU A 278 -17.26 0.72 -15.27
N LEU A 279 -18.25 1.05 -14.43
CA LEU A 279 -18.58 2.45 -14.14
C LEU A 279 -17.43 3.19 -13.43
N ILE A 280 -16.79 2.56 -12.44
CA ILE A 280 -15.68 3.20 -11.72
C ILE A 280 -14.42 3.26 -12.59
N THR A 281 -14.19 2.26 -13.44
CA THR A 281 -13.10 2.29 -14.42
C THR A 281 -13.28 3.44 -15.42
N LEU A 282 -14.48 3.57 -16.00
CA LEU A 282 -14.81 4.69 -16.88
C LEU A 282 -14.72 6.04 -16.17
N GLY A 283 -15.16 6.10 -14.90
CA GLY A 283 -15.02 7.29 -14.06
C GLY A 283 -13.56 7.71 -13.89
N ALA A 284 -12.67 6.76 -13.59
CA ALA A 284 -11.24 7.03 -13.48
C ALA A 284 -10.64 7.53 -14.80
N ILE A 285 -11.02 6.93 -15.93
CA ILE A 285 -10.59 7.35 -17.26
C ILE A 285 -11.07 8.77 -17.57
N VAL A 286 -12.36 9.06 -17.39
CA VAL A 286 -12.93 10.40 -17.67
C VAL A 286 -12.25 11.47 -16.82
N MET A 287 -12.06 11.24 -15.52
CA MET A 287 -11.39 12.19 -14.65
C MET A 287 -9.92 12.38 -15.04
N SER A 288 -9.26 11.33 -15.52
CA SER A 288 -7.88 11.46 -16.03
C SER A 288 -7.80 12.23 -17.33
N VAL A 289 -8.80 12.10 -18.22
CA VAL A 289 -8.92 12.95 -19.41
C VAL A 289 -9.14 14.42 -19.03
N VAL A 290 -10.04 14.70 -18.06
CA VAL A 290 -10.25 16.06 -17.56
C VAL A 290 -8.97 16.65 -16.95
N MET A 291 -8.16 15.82 -16.30
CA MET A 291 -6.89 16.23 -15.72
C MET A 291 -5.89 16.76 -16.76
N LEU A 292 -5.89 16.25 -18.00
CA LEU A 292 -5.03 16.74 -19.09
C LEU A 292 -5.26 18.22 -19.43
N TYR A 293 -6.43 18.77 -19.12
CA TYR A 293 -6.78 20.17 -19.37
C TYR A 293 -6.60 21.07 -18.15
N GLN A 294 -6.04 20.54 -17.05
CA GLN A 294 -5.86 21.29 -15.81
C GLN A 294 -4.37 21.49 -15.50
N PRO A 295 -3.93 22.70 -15.17
CA PRO A 295 -2.57 22.90 -14.68
C PRO A 295 -2.32 22.09 -13.39
N ALA A 296 -1.15 21.47 -13.27
CA ALA A 296 -0.78 20.71 -12.07
C ALA A 296 -0.82 21.56 -10.78
N SER A 297 -0.60 22.87 -10.91
CA SER A 297 -0.70 23.84 -9.83
C SER A 297 -2.13 24.21 -9.45
N SER A 298 -3.15 23.75 -10.18
CA SER A 298 -4.56 24.02 -9.87
C SER A 298 -5.04 23.20 -8.66
N ASN A 299 -5.91 23.76 -7.83
CA ASN A 299 -6.59 23.02 -6.78
C ASN A 299 -7.55 21.94 -7.35
N TRP A 300 -8.04 22.15 -8.56
CA TRP A 300 -8.84 21.15 -9.26
C TRP A 300 -8.07 19.87 -9.53
N THR A 301 -6.76 19.94 -9.79
CA THR A 301 -5.91 18.75 -9.96
C THR A 301 -5.88 17.89 -8.71
N ILE A 302 -5.89 18.49 -7.51
CA ILE A 302 -6.01 17.76 -6.23
C ILE A 302 -7.36 17.04 -6.16
N VAL A 303 -8.44 17.74 -6.51
CA VAL A 303 -9.80 17.16 -6.51
C VAL A 303 -9.91 16.02 -7.53
N LEU A 304 -9.37 16.20 -8.73
CA LEU A 304 -9.37 15.17 -9.76
C LEU A 304 -8.58 13.94 -9.31
N LEU A 305 -7.40 14.10 -8.73
CA LEU A 305 -6.60 12.99 -8.21
C LEU A 305 -7.29 12.27 -7.05
N PHE A 306 -8.00 13.01 -6.19
CA PHE A 306 -8.84 12.41 -5.16
C PHE A 306 -9.95 11.55 -5.78
N ILE A 307 -10.64 12.04 -6.80
CA ILE A 307 -11.72 11.29 -7.48
C ILE A 307 -11.15 10.11 -8.25
N ILE A 308 -10.03 10.28 -8.96
CA ILE A 308 -9.34 9.18 -9.69
C ILE A 308 -8.96 8.06 -8.71
N GLY A 309 -8.33 8.40 -7.58
CA GLY A 309 -8.03 7.43 -6.54
C GLY A 309 -9.30 6.78 -5.98
N GLY A 310 -10.35 7.59 -5.79
CA GLY A 310 -11.66 7.13 -5.31
C GLY A 310 -12.35 6.13 -6.23
N PHE A 311 -12.15 6.21 -7.53
CA PHE A 311 -12.65 5.22 -8.49
C PHE A 311 -11.69 4.06 -8.71
N SER A 312 -10.38 4.28 -8.59
CA SER A 312 -9.37 3.28 -8.87
C SER A 312 -9.25 2.23 -7.74
N PHE A 313 -9.08 2.65 -6.49
CA PHE A 313 -8.83 1.72 -5.37
C PHE A 313 -9.95 0.71 -5.11
N PRO A 314 -11.25 1.06 -5.21
CA PRO A 314 -12.32 0.09 -5.02
C PRO A 314 -12.31 -1.07 -6.02
N LEU A 315 -11.65 -0.91 -7.20
CA LEU A 315 -11.55 -1.98 -8.20
C LEU A 315 -10.98 -3.27 -7.62
N TYR A 316 -9.99 -3.17 -6.74
CA TYR A 316 -9.42 -4.35 -6.06
C TYR A 316 -10.47 -5.08 -5.21
N ALA A 317 -11.24 -4.33 -4.42
CA ALA A 317 -12.27 -4.90 -3.56
C ALA A 317 -13.41 -5.53 -4.36
N VAL A 318 -13.89 -4.83 -5.42
CA VAL A 318 -14.94 -5.31 -6.30
C VAL A 318 -14.51 -6.57 -7.06
N ALA A 319 -13.29 -6.59 -7.63
CA ALA A 319 -12.75 -7.76 -8.33
C ALA A 319 -12.49 -8.94 -7.38
N GLY A 320 -12.04 -8.67 -6.15
CA GLY A 320 -11.88 -9.67 -5.11
C GLY A 320 -13.21 -10.30 -4.70
N ALA A 321 -14.23 -9.45 -4.47
CA ALA A 321 -15.59 -9.90 -4.18
C ALA A 321 -16.18 -10.73 -5.34
N TYR A 322 -16.02 -10.26 -6.59
CA TYR A 322 -16.40 -11.02 -7.78
C TYR A 322 -15.73 -12.39 -7.84
N THR A 323 -14.45 -12.47 -7.50
CA THR A 323 -13.73 -13.76 -7.47
C THR A 323 -14.26 -14.69 -6.38
N ASN A 324 -14.60 -14.14 -5.21
CA ASN A 324 -15.14 -14.90 -4.08
C ASN A 324 -16.55 -15.47 -4.39
N ASP A 325 -17.31 -14.86 -5.28
CA ASP A 325 -18.63 -15.39 -5.69
C ASP A 325 -18.53 -16.71 -6.46
N TRP A 326 -17.33 -17.10 -6.95
CA TRP A 326 -17.07 -18.28 -7.78
C TRP A 326 -16.26 -19.39 -7.07
N VAL A 327 -15.80 -19.15 -5.85
CA VAL A 327 -15.02 -20.13 -5.07
C VAL A 327 -15.80 -20.57 -3.83
N SER A 328 -15.50 -21.76 -3.31
CA SER A 328 -16.15 -22.24 -2.08
C SER A 328 -15.70 -21.42 -0.85
N PRO A 329 -16.51 -21.31 0.21
CA PRO A 329 -16.14 -20.61 1.44
C PRO A 329 -14.81 -21.07 2.03
N GLU A 330 -14.50 -22.38 1.92
CA GLU A 330 -13.28 -23.01 2.43
C GLU A 330 -12.04 -22.56 1.64
N GLN A 331 -12.22 -22.23 0.36
CA GLN A 331 -11.16 -21.81 -0.56
C GLN A 331 -10.94 -20.28 -0.58
N MET A 332 -11.87 -19.49 -0.03
CA MET A 332 -11.80 -18.01 -0.09
C MET A 332 -10.49 -17.45 0.49
N GLY A 333 -9.99 -18.04 1.59
CA GLY A 333 -8.73 -17.61 2.20
C GLY A 333 -7.52 -17.85 1.29
N ALA A 334 -7.46 -19.02 0.65
CA ALA A 334 -6.40 -19.35 -0.28
C ALA A 334 -6.50 -18.51 -1.56
N ALA A 335 -7.72 -18.30 -2.08
CA ALA A 335 -7.96 -17.43 -3.23
C ALA A 335 -7.52 -15.99 -2.94
N ALA A 336 -7.87 -15.42 -1.79
CA ALA A 336 -7.44 -14.08 -1.39
C ALA A 336 -5.90 -13.94 -1.38
N SER A 337 -5.17 -14.95 -0.87
CA SER A 337 -3.70 -14.96 -0.90
C SER A 337 -3.14 -14.94 -2.33
N GLN A 338 -3.76 -15.67 -3.26
CA GLN A 338 -3.36 -15.66 -4.68
C GLN A 338 -3.64 -14.28 -5.32
N LEU A 339 -4.80 -13.67 -5.00
CA LEU A 339 -5.14 -12.34 -5.52
C LEU A 339 -4.18 -11.25 -5.03
N VAL A 340 -3.77 -11.27 -3.75
CA VAL A 340 -2.75 -10.35 -3.21
C VAL A 340 -1.43 -10.51 -3.96
N THR A 341 -1.02 -11.75 -4.25
CA THR A 341 0.22 -12.02 -5.00
C THR A 341 0.12 -11.46 -6.42
N LEU A 342 -0.99 -11.69 -7.12
CA LEU A 342 -1.23 -11.16 -8.46
C LEU A 342 -1.24 -9.64 -8.49
N TYR A 343 -1.95 -9.02 -7.55
CA TYR A 343 -1.96 -7.58 -7.40
C TYR A 343 -0.53 -7.02 -7.20
N GLY A 344 0.25 -7.66 -6.34
CA GLY A 344 1.65 -7.29 -6.10
C GLY A 344 2.52 -7.41 -7.36
N LEU A 345 2.33 -8.47 -8.15
CA LEU A 345 3.02 -8.64 -9.45
C LEU A 345 2.65 -7.53 -10.44
N GLY A 346 1.36 -7.20 -10.55
CA GLY A 346 0.90 -6.07 -11.35
C GLY A 346 1.50 -4.75 -10.87
N ALA A 347 1.43 -4.47 -9.58
CA ALA A 347 1.97 -3.25 -8.97
C ALA A 347 3.48 -3.12 -9.14
N MET A 348 4.21 -4.24 -9.17
CA MET A 348 5.64 -4.26 -9.45
C MET A 348 5.97 -3.81 -10.89
N VAL A 349 5.17 -4.23 -11.86
CA VAL A 349 5.37 -3.88 -13.28
C VAL A 349 4.90 -2.46 -13.59
N GLY A 350 3.89 -1.97 -12.87
CA GLY A 350 3.20 -0.70 -13.13
C GLY A 350 4.12 0.51 -13.31
N PRO A 351 5.05 0.81 -12.41
CA PRO A 351 5.95 1.94 -12.54
C PRO A 351 6.85 1.87 -13.79
N LEU A 352 7.35 0.68 -14.13
CA LEU A 352 8.17 0.47 -15.33
C LEU A 352 7.35 0.64 -16.60
N ALA A 353 6.09 0.17 -16.60
CA ALA A 353 5.19 0.31 -17.74
C ALA A 353 4.69 1.76 -17.91
N ALA A 354 4.60 2.54 -16.82
CA ALA A 354 4.20 3.96 -16.88
C ALA A 354 5.35 4.89 -17.28
N ALA A 355 6.61 4.53 -17.02
CA ALA A 355 7.77 5.37 -17.31
C ALA A 355 7.84 5.86 -18.76
N PRO A 356 7.66 5.02 -19.80
CA PRO A 356 7.69 5.46 -21.21
C PRO A 356 6.64 6.54 -21.54
N PHE A 357 5.48 6.52 -20.90
CA PHE A 357 4.47 7.57 -21.11
C PHE A 357 4.99 8.95 -20.68
N LEU A 358 5.68 9.03 -19.54
CA LEU A 358 6.27 10.29 -19.05
C LEU A 358 7.47 10.72 -19.90
N ASP A 359 8.21 9.79 -20.47
CA ASP A 359 9.37 10.10 -21.33
C ASP A 359 8.93 10.60 -22.72
N ILE A 360 7.85 10.05 -23.27
CA ILE A 360 7.37 10.39 -24.63
C ILE A 360 6.42 11.58 -24.62
N LEU A 361 5.51 11.64 -23.64
CA LEU A 361 4.42 12.63 -23.57
C LEU A 361 4.66 13.72 -22.53
N GLY A 362 5.85 13.75 -21.91
CA GLY A 362 6.14 14.65 -20.81
C GLY A 362 5.24 14.41 -19.59
N THR A 363 4.85 15.45 -18.88
CA THR A 363 4.03 15.34 -17.68
C THR A 363 2.61 14.85 -17.95
N ASP A 364 2.05 15.10 -19.15
CA ASP A 364 0.76 14.54 -19.57
C ASP A 364 0.78 13.01 -19.62
N GLY A 365 1.95 12.43 -19.80
CA GLY A 365 2.14 10.97 -19.78
C GLY A 365 1.68 10.32 -18.49
N TYR A 366 1.63 11.05 -17.38
CA TYR A 366 1.07 10.52 -16.14
C TYR A 366 -0.43 10.24 -16.27
N ALA A 367 -1.22 11.18 -16.76
CA ALA A 367 -2.65 11.00 -16.99
C ALA A 367 -2.90 9.94 -18.08
N TRP A 368 -2.12 9.96 -19.16
CA TRP A 368 -2.21 8.95 -20.23
C TRP A 368 -1.91 7.54 -19.76
N SER A 369 -0.95 7.35 -18.85
CA SER A 369 -0.66 6.04 -18.25
C SER A 369 -1.84 5.51 -17.41
N ILE A 370 -2.50 6.40 -16.65
CA ILE A 370 -3.70 6.04 -15.87
C ILE A 370 -4.83 5.63 -16.83
N ILE A 371 -5.08 6.42 -17.89
CA ILE A 371 -6.09 6.11 -18.92
C ILE A 371 -5.81 4.75 -19.56
N ALA A 372 -4.59 4.53 -20.03
CA ALA A 372 -4.21 3.31 -20.72
C ALA A 372 -4.38 2.06 -19.85
N PHE A 373 -3.91 2.13 -18.57
CA PHE A 373 -4.00 0.97 -17.68
C PHE A 373 -5.44 0.69 -17.25
N HIS A 374 -6.24 1.71 -16.95
CA HIS A 374 -7.66 1.49 -16.65
C HIS A 374 -8.45 1.01 -17.85
N ALA A 375 -8.09 1.40 -19.07
CA ALA A 375 -8.73 0.88 -20.28
C ALA A 375 -8.47 -0.62 -20.53
N THR A 376 -7.47 -1.21 -19.87
CA THR A 376 -7.20 -2.66 -19.93
C THR A 376 -7.92 -3.45 -18.84
N VAL A 377 -8.38 -2.78 -17.78
CA VAL A 377 -9.13 -3.38 -16.67
C VAL A 377 -10.57 -3.65 -17.07
#